data_c9fd079d4e43b1b1e654611b0dc80824
#
_entry.id   c9fd079d4e43b1b1e654611b0dc80824
#
_cell.length_a   1.000
_cell.length_b   1.000
_cell.length_c   1.000
_cell.angle_alpha   90.00
_cell.angle_beta   90.00
_cell.angle_gamma   90.00
#
_symmetry.space_group_name_H-M   'P 1'
#
loop_
_entity.id
_entity.type
_entity.pdbx_description
1 polymer ?
#
loop_
_entity_poly.entity_id
_entity_poly.type
_entity_poly.pdbx_seq_one_letter_code
_entity_poly.pdbx_strand_id
1 'polypeptide(L)'
;MSWHRNDIITIPLSNIASFIAQFSAVWYSYFMQNYIRARSDDQKEERLNQIKEAADSLFAQMPYTEITLTTIADKLTWSRANLYKYVTTKEEIFLEISAQKMASYFNALNSAFPEGNKFSPEVIAEVWAGILNANQDYLRYVSYLNPIIETNVTVDRLASFKKKYYDFAYTFRNKLSAMLAISPEDAYKLHLDVLMFAATTAVSCYKNPLIQQALQKIGITPPKIDFYEDMRDFVLMRIKWSVRKNG
;
A
#
# COMPACT_ATOMS: atom_id res chain seq x y z
N MET A 1 -6.47 -7.11 81.57
CA MET A 1 -6.25 -6.82 80.12
C MET A 1 -7.26 -7.59 79.32
N SER A 2 -8.32 -6.90 78.81
CA SER A 2 -9.42 -7.52 78.09
C SER A 2 -9.11 -7.45 76.60
N TRP A 3 -9.10 -8.56 75.91
CA TRP A 3 -8.96 -8.65 74.48
C TRP A 3 -10.32 -8.31 73.84
N HIS A 4 -10.34 -7.28 72.99
CA HIS A 4 -11.52 -6.92 72.18
C HIS A 4 -11.77 -8.01 71.16
N ARG A 5 -13.03 -8.45 71.01
CA ARG A 5 -13.50 -9.35 69.98
C ARG A 5 -13.33 -8.65 68.62
N ASN A 6 -12.71 -9.33 67.67
CA ASN A 6 -12.76 -8.95 66.28
C ASN A 6 -14.21 -9.04 65.78
N ASP A 7 -14.81 -7.91 65.49
CA ASP A 7 -16.10 -7.85 64.77
C ASP A 7 -15.86 -8.35 63.33
N ILE A 8 -16.19 -9.59 63.08
CA ILE A 8 -16.22 -10.15 61.71
C ILE A 8 -17.41 -9.48 61.02
N ILE A 9 -17.14 -8.57 60.09
CA ILE A 9 -18.16 -7.96 59.23
C ILE A 9 -18.72 -9.08 58.34
N THR A 10 -19.88 -9.60 58.70
CA THR A 10 -20.60 -10.60 57.92
C THR A 10 -21.40 -9.88 56.84
N ILE A 11 -20.92 -9.89 55.59
CA ILE A 11 -21.67 -9.38 54.46
C ILE A 11 -22.79 -10.38 54.15
N PRO A 12 -24.06 -9.96 54.10
CA PRO A 12 -25.16 -10.86 53.79
C PRO A 12 -24.97 -11.48 52.38
N LEU A 13 -25.18 -12.77 52.26
CA LEU A 13 -25.04 -13.52 50.99
C LEU A 13 -25.92 -12.92 49.85
N SER A 14 -27.04 -12.33 50.20
CA SER A 14 -27.90 -11.59 49.25
C SER A 14 -27.20 -10.38 48.62
N ASN A 15 -26.35 -9.66 49.36
CA ASN A 15 -25.61 -8.51 48.85
C ASN A 15 -24.46 -8.97 47.93
N ILE A 16 -23.84 -10.11 48.24
CA ILE A 16 -22.80 -10.71 47.35
C ILE A 16 -23.44 -11.20 46.06
N ALA A 17 -24.57 -11.87 46.12
CA ALA A 17 -25.29 -12.33 44.93
C ALA A 17 -25.76 -11.16 44.03
N SER A 18 -26.26 -10.08 44.63
CA SER A 18 -26.66 -8.85 43.92
C SER A 18 -25.45 -8.16 43.27
N PHE A 19 -24.33 -8.08 43.98
CA PHE A 19 -23.07 -7.51 43.46
C PHE A 19 -22.53 -8.31 42.27
N ILE A 20 -22.52 -9.66 42.38
CA ILE A 20 -22.09 -10.56 41.32
C ILE A 20 -23.01 -10.42 40.09
N ALA A 21 -24.34 -10.34 40.31
CA ALA A 21 -25.29 -10.15 39.21
C ALA A 21 -25.12 -8.82 38.50
N GLN A 22 -24.91 -7.72 39.23
CA GLN A 22 -24.62 -6.40 38.63
C GLN A 22 -23.30 -6.39 37.89
N PHE A 23 -22.26 -6.99 38.45
CA PHE A 23 -20.94 -7.04 37.81
C PHE A 23 -20.98 -7.90 36.55
N SER A 24 -21.68 -9.04 36.59
CA SER A 24 -21.84 -9.88 35.41
C SER A 24 -22.65 -9.21 34.30
N ALA A 25 -23.70 -8.44 34.63
CA ALA A 25 -24.50 -7.71 33.67
C ALA A 25 -23.70 -6.56 32.99
N VAL A 26 -22.88 -5.83 33.76
CA VAL A 26 -21.99 -4.79 33.23
C VAL A 26 -20.91 -5.40 32.35
N TRP A 27 -20.29 -6.54 32.78
CA TRP A 27 -19.29 -7.25 31.99
C TRP A 27 -19.87 -7.82 30.68
N TYR A 28 -21.06 -8.41 30.75
CA TYR A 28 -21.74 -8.93 29.58
C TYR A 28 -22.09 -7.82 28.60
N SER A 29 -22.61 -6.68 29.09
CA SER A 29 -22.91 -5.50 28.26
C SER A 29 -21.65 -4.94 27.58
N TYR A 30 -20.55 -4.81 28.32
CA TYR A 30 -19.25 -4.34 27.81
C TYR A 30 -18.68 -5.33 26.75
N PHE A 31 -18.73 -6.62 27.02
CA PHE A 31 -18.28 -7.66 26.12
C PHE A 31 -19.12 -7.68 24.83
N MET A 32 -20.44 -7.62 24.94
CA MET A 32 -21.35 -7.60 23.79
C MET A 32 -21.20 -6.32 22.96
N GLN A 33 -21.03 -5.15 23.57
CA GLN A 33 -20.76 -3.92 22.83
C GLN A 33 -19.44 -4.02 22.03
N ASN A 34 -18.36 -4.52 22.63
CA ASN A 34 -17.09 -4.70 21.93
C ASN A 34 -17.20 -5.74 20.81
N TYR A 35 -17.92 -6.84 21.03
CA TYR A 35 -18.18 -7.85 20.01
C TYR A 35 -18.98 -7.32 18.83
N ILE A 36 -20.06 -6.56 19.08
CA ILE A 36 -20.87 -5.93 18.02
C ILE A 36 -20.03 -4.90 17.26
N ARG A 37 -19.21 -4.12 17.95
CA ARG A 37 -18.30 -3.13 17.34
C ARG A 37 -17.26 -3.80 16.46
N ALA A 38 -16.56 -4.82 16.95
CA ALA A 38 -15.57 -5.58 16.17
C ALA A 38 -16.20 -6.19 14.91
N ARG A 39 -17.37 -6.82 15.02
CA ARG A 39 -18.10 -7.37 13.88
C ARG A 39 -18.52 -6.31 12.86
N SER A 40 -18.89 -5.12 13.33
CA SER A 40 -19.23 -3.98 12.44
C SER A 40 -17.99 -3.44 11.72
N ASP A 41 -16.85 -3.39 12.41
CA ASP A 41 -15.57 -2.94 11.83
C ASP A 41 -15.07 -3.95 10.78
N ASP A 42 -15.13 -5.24 11.06
CA ASP A 42 -14.79 -6.32 10.12
C ASP A 42 -15.64 -6.25 8.85
N GLN A 43 -16.97 -6.06 9.02
CA GLN A 43 -17.89 -5.91 7.88
C GLN A 43 -17.57 -4.66 7.05
N LYS A 44 -17.20 -3.56 7.71
CA LYS A 44 -16.83 -2.33 7.02
C LYS A 44 -15.53 -2.51 6.23
N GLU A 45 -14.55 -3.18 6.80
CA GLU A 45 -13.27 -3.47 6.14
C GLU A 45 -13.49 -4.38 4.92
N GLU A 46 -14.30 -5.42 5.04
CA GLU A 46 -14.64 -6.29 3.91
C GLU A 46 -15.31 -5.49 2.77
N ARG A 47 -16.24 -4.58 3.10
CA ARG A 47 -16.87 -3.72 2.08
C ARG A 47 -15.88 -2.78 1.40
N LEU A 48 -14.93 -2.22 2.15
CA LEU A 48 -13.84 -1.43 1.58
C LEU A 48 -12.93 -2.25 0.68
N ASN A 49 -12.67 -3.51 1.02
CA ASN A 49 -11.90 -4.42 0.18
C ASN A 49 -12.63 -4.72 -1.14
N GLN A 50 -13.93 -5.00 -1.10
CA GLN A 50 -14.74 -5.17 -2.32
C GLN A 50 -14.70 -3.93 -3.23
N ILE A 51 -14.76 -2.73 -2.64
CA ILE A 51 -14.66 -1.45 -3.39
C ILE A 51 -13.29 -1.33 -4.05
N LYS A 52 -12.21 -1.63 -3.33
CA LYS A 52 -10.84 -1.60 -3.85
C LYS A 52 -10.64 -2.59 -4.99
N GLU A 53 -11.10 -3.82 -4.84
CA GLU A 53 -11.01 -4.86 -5.88
C GLU A 53 -11.78 -4.46 -7.15
N ALA A 54 -12.98 -3.91 -7.01
CA ALA A 54 -13.75 -3.42 -8.14
C ALA A 54 -13.04 -2.27 -8.87
N ALA A 55 -12.48 -1.30 -8.12
CA ALA A 55 -11.74 -0.17 -8.67
C ALA A 55 -10.45 -0.61 -9.38
N ASP A 56 -9.66 -1.52 -8.77
CA ASP A 56 -8.44 -2.08 -9.36
C ASP A 56 -8.74 -2.86 -10.64
N SER A 57 -9.81 -3.68 -10.63
CA SER A 57 -10.28 -4.39 -11.81
C SER A 57 -10.70 -3.45 -12.96
N LEU A 58 -11.37 -2.35 -12.66
CA LEU A 58 -11.70 -1.33 -13.65
C LEU A 58 -10.45 -0.64 -14.20
N PHE A 59 -9.49 -0.30 -13.33
CA PHE A 59 -8.24 0.33 -13.75
C PHE A 59 -7.39 -0.57 -14.66
N ALA A 60 -7.51 -1.89 -14.53
CA ALA A 60 -6.88 -2.82 -15.46
C ALA A 60 -7.52 -2.82 -16.86
N GLN A 61 -8.77 -2.39 -17.00
CA GLN A 61 -9.58 -2.53 -18.23
C GLN A 61 -9.83 -1.22 -18.98
N MET A 62 -9.82 -0.08 -18.28
CA MET A 62 -10.17 1.20 -18.85
C MET A 62 -9.26 2.34 -18.36
N PRO A 63 -9.20 3.48 -19.07
CA PRO A 63 -8.46 4.66 -18.63
C PRO A 63 -8.94 5.19 -17.27
N TYR A 64 -8.01 5.68 -16.45
CA TYR A 64 -8.32 6.26 -15.14
C TYR A 64 -9.40 7.35 -15.18
N THR A 65 -9.39 8.16 -16.25
CA THR A 65 -10.33 9.27 -16.45
C THR A 65 -11.78 8.81 -16.60
N GLU A 66 -12.00 7.59 -17.07
CA GLU A 66 -13.34 7.00 -17.25
C GLU A 66 -13.85 6.31 -15.98
N ILE A 67 -12.98 6.06 -15.01
CA ILE A 67 -13.37 5.47 -13.73
C ILE A 67 -14.00 6.54 -12.85
N THR A 68 -15.21 6.27 -12.38
CA THR A 68 -16.00 7.12 -11.50
C THR A 68 -16.56 6.31 -10.33
N LEU A 69 -17.01 6.97 -9.26
CA LEU A 69 -17.72 6.27 -8.19
C LEU A 69 -18.97 5.54 -8.70
N THR A 70 -19.58 6.02 -9.80
CA THR A 70 -20.71 5.36 -10.45
C THR A 70 -20.28 4.04 -11.08
N THR A 71 -19.24 4.06 -11.92
CA THR A 71 -18.77 2.82 -12.57
C THR A 71 -18.29 1.77 -11.58
N ILE A 72 -17.74 2.20 -10.43
CA ILE A 72 -17.37 1.30 -9.32
C ILE A 72 -18.63 0.72 -8.65
N ALA A 73 -19.65 1.55 -8.38
CA ALA A 73 -20.91 1.09 -7.80
C ALA A 73 -21.64 0.11 -8.73
N ASP A 74 -21.69 0.41 -10.03
CA ASP A 74 -22.28 -0.45 -11.05
C ASP A 74 -21.58 -1.82 -11.12
N LYS A 75 -20.23 -1.83 -11.07
CA LYS A 75 -19.41 -3.05 -11.01
C LYS A 75 -19.76 -3.93 -9.80
N LEU A 76 -20.08 -3.30 -8.67
CA LEU A 76 -20.48 -3.97 -7.42
C LEU A 76 -21.97 -4.30 -7.34
N THR A 77 -22.77 -3.87 -8.31
CA THR A 77 -24.24 -3.92 -8.26
C THR A 77 -24.82 -3.17 -7.04
N TRP A 78 -24.14 -2.11 -6.62
CA TRP A 78 -24.54 -1.27 -5.49
C TRP A 78 -25.18 0.02 -5.96
N SER A 79 -26.05 0.59 -5.10
CA SER A 79 -26.46 1.98 -5.28
C SER A 79 -25.31 2.94 -4.94
N ARG A 80 -25.29 4.11 -5.61
CA ARG A 80 -24.34 5.19 -5.26
C ARG A 80 -24.41 5.57 -3.79
N ALA A 81 -25.63 5.70 -3.22
CA ALA A 81 -25.81 6.02 -1.83
C ALA A 81 -25.17 5.00 -0.88
N ASN A 82 -25.11 3.73 -1.28
CA ASN A 82 -24.41 2.72 -0.50
C ASN A 82 -22.90 2.89 -0.57
N LEU A 83 -22.34 3.18 -1.74
CA LEU A 83 -20.89 3.41 -1.92
C LEU A 83 -20.42 4.64 -1.12
N TYR A 84 -21.16 5.75 -1.14
CA TYR A 84 -20.83 6.98 -0.41
C TYR A 84 -20.79 6.85 1.12
N LYS A 85 -21.30 5.74 1.68
CA LYS A 85 -21.11 5.44 3.12
C LYS A 85 -19.68 5.08 3.48
N TYR A 86 -18.89 4.66 2.50
CA TYR A 86 -17.55 4.11 2.70
C TYR A 86 -16.44 5.04 2.17
N VAL A 87 -16.70 5.74 1.08
CA VAL A 87 -15.71 6.55 0.37
C VAL A 87 -16.31 7.85 -0.14
N THR A 88 -15.50 8.91 -0.18
CA THR A 88 -15.93 10.24 -0.61
C THR A 88 -15.50 10.51 -2.05
N THR A 89 -14.30 10.09 -2.43
CA THR A 89 -13.74 10.27 -3.77
C THR A 89 -13.14 8.96 -4.29
N LYS A 90 -13.00 8.85 -5.61
CA LYS A 90 -12.27 7.71 -6.18
C LYS A 90 -10.79 7.75 -5.84
N GLU A 91 -10.22 8.94 -5.70
CA GLU A 91 -8.82 9.14 -5.37
C GLU A 91 -8.48 8.56 -4.00
N GLU A 92 -9.39 8.62 -3.04
CA GLU A 92 -9.22 7.94 -1.73
C GLU A 92 -9.10 6.42 -1.89
N ILE A 93 -9.92 5.81 -2.77
CA ILE A 93 -9.85 4.37 -3.06
C ILE A 93 -8.50 4.03 -3.70
N PHE A 94 -8.10 4.81 -4.71
CA PHE A 94 -6.85 4.59 -5.44
C PHE A 94 -5.62 4.82 -4.56
N LEU A 95 -5.67 5.74 -3.60
CA LEU A 95 -4.59 5.95 -2.62
C LEU A 95 -4.42 4.71 -1.71
N GLU A 96 -5.53 4.12 -1.23
CA GLU A 96 -5.49 2.91 -0.40
C GLU A 96 -4.98 1.69 -1.18
N ILE A 97 -5.40 1.51 -2.44
CA ILE A 97 -4.87 0.45 -3.30
C ILE A 97 -3.37 0.66 -3.53
N SER A 98 -2.96 1.90 -3.83
CA SER A 98 -1.54 2.24 -3.99
C SER A 98 -0.73 1.91 -2.74
N ALA A 99 -1.27 2.16 -1.53
CA ALA A 99 -0.61 1.83 -0.27
C ALA A 99 -0.41 0.31 -0.09
N GLN A 100 -1.39 -0.51 -0.50
CA GLN A 100 -1.29 -1.97 -0.44
C GLN A 100 -0.24 -2.51 -1.41
N LYS A 101 -0.28 -2.06 -2.67
CA LYS A 101 0.68 -2.48 -3.71
C LYS A 101 2.11 -1.99 -3.38
N MET A 102 2.24 -0.78 -2.86
CA MET A 102 3.50 -0.23 -2.34
C MET A 102 4.09 -1.11 -1.24
N ALA A 103 3.28 -1.53 -0.28
CA ALA A 103 3.74 -2.40 0.80
C ALA A 103 4.26 -3.73 0.24
N SER A 104 3.57 -4.35 -0.73
CA SER A 104 4.02 -5.57 -1.40
C SER A 104 5.37 -5.40 -2.10
N TYR A 105 5.53 -4.31 -2.86
CA TYR A 105 6.79 -3.98 -3.54
C TYR A 105 7.95 -3.80 -2.57
N PHE A 106 7.80 -3.00 -1.53
CA PHE A 106 8.88 -2.77 -0.56
C PHE A 106 9.16 -4.00 0.30
N ASN A 107 8.16 -4.79 0.64
CA ASN A 107 8.36 -6.05 1.35
C ASN A 107 9.18 -7.03 0.50
N ALA A 108 8.90 -7.13 -0.80
CA ALA A 108 9.71 -7.93 -1.72
C ALA A 108 11.18 -7.46 -1.77
N LEU A 109 11.42 -6.14 -1.90
CA LEU A 109 12.76 -5.56 -1.87
C LEU A 109 13.48 -5.84 -0.55
N ASN A 110 12.82 -5.59 0.57
CA ASN A 110 13.42 -5.75 1.90
C ASN A 110 13.72 -7.21 2.23
N SER A 111 12.92 -8.15 1.72
CA SER A 111 13.14 -9.60 1.88
C SER A 111 14.26 -10.12 0.98
N ALA A 112 14.35 -9.60 -0.25
CA ALA A 112 15.37 -10.03 -1.22
C ALA A 112 16.78 -9.59 -0.81
N PHE A 113 16.91 -8.49 -0.07
CA PHE A 113 18.19 -7.94 0.39
C PHE A 113 18.27 -7.95 1.93
N PRO A 114 18.58 -9.09 2.57
CA PRO A 114 18.80 -9.17 4.02
C PRO A 114 19.97 -8.29 4.46
N GLU A 115 19.87 -7.74 5.67
CA GLU A 115 20.94 -6.91 6.26
C GLU A 115 22.23 -7.70 6.44
N GLY A 116 23.37 -7.03 6.24
CA GLY A 116 24.70 -7.61 6.39
C GLY A 116 25.21 -8.43 5.20
N ASN A 117 24.37 -8.77 4.24
CA ASN A 117 24.80 -9.46 3.02
C ASN A 117 25.37 -8.48 1.99
N LYS A 118 26.39 -8.93 1.29
CA LYS A 118 27.00 -8.20 0.14
C LYS A 118 26.54 -8.85 -1.15
N PHE A 119 26.12 -8.03 -2.07
CA PHE A 119 25.71 -8.45 -3.43
C PHE A 119 26.52 -7.67 -4.46
N SER A 120 26.85 -8.30 -5.58
CA SER A 120 27.43 -7.54 -6.70
C SER A 120 26.40 -6.60 -7.32
N PRO A 121 26.82 -5.53 -7.98
CA PRO A 121 25.91 -4.64 -8.73
C PRO A 121 25.01 -5.39 -9.71
N GLU A 122 25.53 -6.41 -10.36
CA GLU A 122 24.80 -7.24 -11.31
C GLU A 122 23.68 -8.02 -10.62
N VAL A 123 23.96 -8.68 -9.50
CA VAL A 123 22.94 -9.42 -8.72
C VAL A 123 21.86 -8.47 -8.18
N ILE A 124 22.25 -7.29 -7.68
CA ILE A 124 21.26 -6.29 -7.22
C ILE A 124 20.37 -5.86 -8.39
N ALA A 125 20.94 -5.64 -9.57
CA ALA A 125 20.18 -5.21 -10.74
C ALA A 125 19.20 -6.30 -11.22
N GLU A 126 19.64 -7.55 -11.31
CA GLU A 126 18.78 -8.68 -11.69
C GLU A 126 17.60 -8.88 -10.72
N VAL A 127 17.89 -8.92 -9.42
CA VAL A 127 16.88 -9.14 -8.39
C VAL A 127 15.89 -7.96 -8.34
N TRP A 128 16.40 -6.74 -8.39
CA TRP A 128 15.54 -5.56 -8.35
C TRP A 128 14.67 -5.44 -9.61
N ALA A 129 15.23 -5.68 -10.80
CA ALA A 129 14.47 -5.74 -12.05
C ALA A 129 13.38 -6.82 -12.02
N GLY A 130 13.66 -7.99 -11.46
CA GLY A 130 12.66 -9.04 -11.25
C GLY A 130 11.51 -8.60 -10.36
N ILE A 131 11.81 -7.89 -9.26
CA ILE A 131 10.80 -7.35 -8.34
C ILE A 131 9.98 -6.24 -9.03
N LEU A 132 10.61 -5.33 -9.79
CA LEU A 132 9.91 -4.33 -10.58
C LEU A 132 8.97 -4.97 -11.60
N ASN A 133 9.45 -6.00 -12.30
CA ASN A 133 8.66 -6.74 -13.29
C ASN A 133 7.45 -7.45 -12.67
N ALA A 134 7.60 -8.01 -11.47
CA ALA A 134 6.49 -8.65 -10.75
C ALA A 134 5.48 -7.64 -10.16
N ASN A 135 5.84 -6.34 -10.07
CA ASN A 135 5.01 -5.29 -9.49
C ASN A 135 4.66 -4.18 -10.50
N GLN A 136 4.54 -4.49 -11.79
CA GLN A 136 4.19 -3.51 -12.83
C GLN A 136 2.83 -2.84 -12.57
N ASP A 137 1.90 -3.52 -11.94
CA ASP A 137 0.64 -2.97 -11.50
C ASP A 137 0.83 -1.82 -10.50
N TYR A 138 1.70 -1.98 -9.48
CA TYR A 138 2.07 -0.87 -8.58
C TYR A 138 2.69 0.31 -9.33
N LEU A 139 3.60 0.04 -10.27
CA LEU A 139 4.28 1.08 -11.04
C LEU A 139 3.29 1.93 -11.87
N ARG A 140 2.22 1.33 -12.38
CA ARG A 140 1.13 2.08 -13.02
C ARG A 140 0.44 3.04 -12.04
N TYR A 141 0.21 2.64 -10.79
CA TYR A 141 -0.31 3.56 -9.77
C TYR A 141 0.66 4.70 -9.48
N VAL A 142 1.96 4.43 -9.39
CA VAL A 142 2.99 5.45 -9.15
C VAL A 142 2.91 6.58 -10.18
N SER A 143 2.63 6.28 -11.46
CA SER A 143 2.50 7.29 -12.51
C SER A 143 1.29 8.23 -12.35
N TYR A 144 0.25 7.81 -11.62
CA TYR A 144 -0.94 8.61 -11.32
C TYR A 144 -0.92 9.24 -9.92
N LEU A 145 -0.06 8.76 -9.01
CA LEU A 145 -0.06 9.22 -7.62
C LEU A 145 0.17 10.73 -7.54
N ASN A 146 1.34 11.20 -7.93
CA ASN A 146 1.72 12.60 -7.74
C ASN A 146 0.84 13.58 -8.54
N PRO A 147 0.59 13.39 -9.84
CA PRO A 147 -0.14 14.39 -10.62
C PRO A 147 -1.66 14.42 -10.36
N ILE A 148 -2.25 13.32 -9.90
CA ILE A 148 -3.70 13.19 -9.84
C ILE A 148 -4.21 12.75 -8.47
N ILE A 149 -3.74 11.63 -7.94
CA ILE A 149 -4.33 11.01 -6.74
C ILE A 149 -4.03 11.87 -5.52
N GLU A 150 -2.77 12.24 -5.32
CA GLU A 150 -2.32 12.98 -4.15
C GLU A 150 -2.86 14.41 -4.07
N THR A 151 -3.24 14.99 -5.21
CA THR A 151 -3.81 16.34 -5.27
C THR A 151 -5.33 16.39 -5.01
N ASN A 152 -5.99 15.24 -4.92
CA ASN A 152 -7.43 15.12 -4.78
C ASN A 152 -7.88 14.30 -3.55
N VAL A 153 -7.05 14.25 -2.52
CA VAL A 153 -7.33 13.60 -1.23
C VAL A 153 -7.13 14.58 -0.08
N THR A 154 -7.61 14.24 1.10
CA THR A 154 -7.39 15.09 2.28
C THR A 154 -5.93 15.03 2.76
N VAL A 155 -5.49 16.12 3.42
CA VAL A 155 -4.12 16.21 3.98
C VAL A 155 -3.83 15.06 4.95
N ASP A 156 -4.78 14.68 5.80
CA ASP A 156 -4.59 13.61 6.80
C ASP A 156 -4.38 12.24 6.13
N ARG A 157 -5.16 11.93 5.08
CA ARG A 157 -4.99 10.69 4.30
C ARG A 157 -3.64 10.69 3.57
N LEU A 158 -3.30 11.81 2.95
CA LEU A 158 -2.01 11.95 2.27
C LEU A 158 -0.84 11.83 3.24
N ALA A 159 -0.91 12.47 4.41
CA ALA A 159 0.12 12.37 5.45
C ALA A 159 0.31 10.94 5.94
N SER A 160 -0.79 10.21 6.17
CA SER A 160 -0.73 8.78 6.53
C SER A 160 -0.08 7.93 5.44
N PHE A 161 -0.44 8.15 4.18
CA PHE A 161 0.18 7.47 3.04
C PHE A 161 1.68 7.78 2.92
N LYS A 162 2.04 9.07 2.98
CA LYS A 162 3.46 9.50 2.91
C LYS A 162 4.28 8.93 4.05
N LYS A 163 3.75 8.89 5.27
CA LYS A 163 4.43 8.26 6.39
C LYS A 163 4.78 6.81 6.09
N LYS A 164 3.82 6.01 5.64
CA LYS A 164 4.06 4.60 5.25
C LYS A 164 5.11 4.49 4.13
N TYR A 165 5.03 5.35 3.11
CA TYR A 165 6.00 5.36 2.02
C TYR A 165 7.42 5.63 2.54
N TYR A 166 7.60 6.66 3.36
CA TYR A 166 8.93 7.02 3.87
C TYR A 166 9.49 5.95 4.82
N ASP A 167 8.65 5.33 5.66
CA ASP A 167 9.07 4.24 6.54
C ASP A 167 9.60 3.04 5.74
N PHE A 168 8.88 2.59 4.72
CA PHE A 168 9.32 1.50 3.84
C PHE A 168 10.56 1.87 3.02
N ALA A 169 10.53 3.04 2.40
CA ALA A 169 11.61 3.50 1.53
C ALA A 169 12.91 3.75 2.32
N TYR A 170 12.83 4.23 3.55
CA TYR A 170 13.97 4.44 4.43
C TYR A 170 14.70 3.12 4.69
N THR A 171 13.97 2.06 5.04
CA THR A 171 14.54 0.74 5.28
C THR A 171 15.32 0.24 4.06
N PHE A 172 14.72 0.29 2.87
CA PHE A 172 15.38 -0.17 1.64
C PHE A 172 16.59 0.70 1.27
N ARG A 173 16.49 2.03 1.40
CA ARG A 173 17.60 2.96 1.07
C ARG A 173 18.81 2.78 1.99
N ASN A 174 18.58 2.49 3.28
CA ASN A 174 19.69 2.17 4.19
C ASN A 174 20.40 0.89 3.78
N LYS A 175 19.67 -0.13 3.35
CA LYS A 175 20.26 -1.36 2.81
C LYS A 175 21.06 -1.08 1.53
N LEU A 176 20.54 -0.27 0.61
CA LEU A 176 21.27 0.13 -0.61
C LEU A 176 22.56 0.88 -0.27
N SER A 177 22.49 1.85 0.65
CA SER A 177 23.66 2.60 1.11
C SER A 177 24.73 1.68 1.67
N ALA A 178 24.35 0.73 2.52
CA ALA A 178 25.29 -0.23 3.13
C ALA A 178 25.87 -1.23 2.10
N MET A 179 25.02 -1.80 1.24
CA MET A 179 25.45 -2.79 0.24
C MET A 179 26.40 -2.21 -0.82
N LEU A 180 26.15 -0.97 -1.23
CA LEU A 180 26.88 -0.31 -2.31
C LEU A 180 27.99 0.64 -1.81
N ALA A 181 28.13 0.80 -0.49
CA ALA A 181 29.04 1.78 0.14
C ALA A 181 28.88 3.21 -0.44
N ILE A 182 27.64 3.64 -0.67
CA ILE A 182 27.29 4.97 -1.17
C ILE A 182 26.63 5.81 -0.07
N SER A 183 26.60 7.14 -0.25
CA SER A 183 25.95 8.05 0.70
C SER A 183 24.44 7.77 0.80
N PRO A 184 23.78 8.07 1.95
CA PRO A 184 22.32 7.99 2.06
C PRO A 184 21.59 8.85 1.02
N GLU A 185 22.17 9.99 0.64
CA GLU A 185 21.61 10.87 -0.40
C GLU A 185 21.68 10.21 -1.79
N ASP A 186 22.79 9.56 -2.14
CA ASP A 186 22.91 8.86 -3.41
C ASP A 186 22.03 7.60 -3.46
N ALA A 187 21.86 6.90 -2.33
CA ALA A 187 20.90 5.79 -2.23
C ALA A 187 19.44 6.28 -2.41
N TYR A 188 19.11 7.46 -1.88
CA TYR A 188 17.81 8.09 -2.12
C TYR A 188 17.61 8.40 -3.60
N LYS A 189 18.58 9.05 -4.24
CA LYS A 189 18.52 9.40 -5.67
C LYS A 189 18.42 8.15 -6.54
N LEU A 190 19.27 7.15 -6.26
CA LEU A 190 19.24 5.87 -6.99
C LEU A 190 17.86 5.22 -6.92
N HIS A 191 17.27 5.10 -5.72
CA HIS A 191 15.95 4.52 -5.58
C HIS A 191 14.87 5.32 -6.32
N LEU A 192 14.89 6.66 -6.20
CA LEU A 192 13.91 7.53 -6.85
C LEU A 192 14.00 7.44 -8.38
N ASP A 193 15.21 7.51 -8.92
CA ASP A 193 15.45 7.42 -10.37
C ASP A 193 14.94 6.09 -10.94
N VAL A 194 15.24 4.99 -10.25
CA VAL A 194 14.77 3.65 -10.66
C VAL A 194 13.24 3.57 -10.61
N LEU A 195 12.62 4.05 -9.52
CA LEU A 195 11.17 4.01 -9.37
C LEU A 195 10.45 4.84 -10.44
N MET A 196 10.94 6.06 -10.72
CA MET A 196 10.34 6.95 -11.71
C MET A 196 10.51 6.40 -13.13
N PHE A 197 11.69 5.90 -13.48
CA PHE A 197 11.92 5.29 -14.78
C PHE A 197 11.04 4.04 -14.97
N ALA A 198 10.98 3.17 -13.97
CA ALA A 198 10.15 1.97 -13.99
C ALA A 198 8.66 2.31 -14.14
N ALA A 199 8.15 3.32 -13.43
CA ALA A 199 6.76 3.74 -13.53
C ALA A 199 6.42 4.22 -14.94
N THR A 200 7.28 5.04 -15.57
CA THR A 200 7.09 5.54 -16.93
C THR A 200 7.16 4.40 -17.96
N THR A 201 8.11 3.48 -17.81
CA THR A 201 8.26 2.34 -18.70
C THR A 201 7.08 1.37 -18.59
N ALA A 202 6.59 1.10 -17.37
CA ALA A 202 5.41 0.25 -17.16
C ALA A 202 4.15 0.80 -17.85
N VAL A 203 3.94 2.12 -17.85
CA VAL A 203 2.84 2.77 -18.61
C VAL A 203 3.03 2.61 -20.11
N SER A 204 4.27 2.70 -20.60
CA SER A 204 4.58 2.54 -22.02
C SER A 204 4.36 1.09 -22.50
N CYS A 205 4.51 0.11 -21.62
CA CYS A 205 4.18 -1.29 -21.91
C CYS A 205 2.66 -1.55 -21.94
N TYR A 206 1.86 -0.66 -21.34
CA TYR A 206 0.40 -0.79 -21.33
C TYR A 206 -0.17 -0.50 -22.70
N LYS A 207 -0.89 -1.46 -23.27
CA LYS A 207 -1.52 -1.33 -24.59
C LYS A 207 -2.77 -0.47 -24.49
N ASN A 208 -2.63 0.84 -24.61
CA ASN A 208 -3.76 1.76 -24.75
C ASN A 208 -4.41 1.56 -26.13
N PRO A 209 -5.71 1.20 -26.22
CA PRO A 209 -6.38 0.93 -27.49
C PRO A 209 -6.36 2.13 -28.45
N LEU A 210 -6.47 3.36 -27.94
CA LEU A 210 -6.44 4.56 -28.77
C LEU A 210 -5.06 4.77 -29.42
N ILE A 211 -3.99 4.55 -28.64
CA ILE A 211 -2.62 4.63 -29.16
C ILE A 211 -2.40 3.55 -30.23
N GLN A 212 -2.87 2.32 -30.01
CA GLN A 212 -2.75 1.23 -30.98
C GLN A 212 -3.46 1.57 -32.29
N GLN A 213 -4.69 2.11 -32.24
CA GLN A 213 -5.43 2.54 -33.43
C GLN A 213 -4.72 3.68 -34.17
N ALA A 214 -4.19 4.66 -33.45
CA ALA A 214 -3.43 5.76 -34.04
C ALA A 214 -2.18 5.28 -34.77
N LEU A 215 -1.39 4.40 -34.13
CA LEU A 215 -0.19 3.81 -34.74
C LEU A 215 -0.52 2.98 -35.97
N GLN A 216 -1.57 2.15 -35.91
CA GLN A 216 -2.05 1.38 -37.05
C GLN A 216 -2.45 2.30 -38.22
N LYS A 217 -3.15 3.41 -37.94
CA LYS A 217 -3.58 4.36 -38.94
C LYS A 217 -2.42 5.01 -39.70
N ILE A 218 -1.28 5.21 -39.05
CA ILE A 218 -0.07 5.81 -39.64
C ILE A 218 0.97 4.76 -40.07
N GLY A 219 0.66 3.46 -39.97
CA GLY A 219 1.53 2.36 -40.42
C GLY A 219 2.80 2.20 -39.59
N ILE A 220 2.83 2.66 -38.33
CA ILE A 220 4.00 2.56 -37.46
C ILE A 220 3.82 1.39 -36.49
N THR A 221 4.83 0.51 -36.43
CA THR A 221 4.96 -0.52 -35.41
C THR A 221 6.17 -0.18 -34.52
N PRO A 222 5.95 0.30 -33.28
CA PRO A 222 7.06 0.59 -32.38
C PRO A 222 7.78 -0.69 -31.97
N PRO A 223 9.09 -0.61 -31.61
CA PRO A 223 9.83 -1.75 -31.11
C PRO A 223 9.16 -2.30 -29.83
N LYS A 224 9.26 -3.60 -29.63
CA LYS A 224 8.77 -4.25 -28.42
C LYS A 224 9.68 -3.86 -27.25
N ILE A 225 9.08 -3.36 -26.19
CA ILE A 225 9.75 -3.09 -24.92
C ILE A 225 9.81 -4.41 -24.14
N ASP A 226 11.02 -4.83 -23.74
CA ASP A 226 11.20 -5.88 -22.75
C ASP A 226 11.42 -5.22 -21.38
N PHE A 227 10.38 -5.14 -20.61
CA PHE A 227 10.41 -4.42 -19.34
C PHE A 227 11.49 -4.94 -18.39
N TYR A 228 11.66 -6.26 -18.30
CA TYR A 228 12.65 -6.83 -17.38
C TYR A 228 14.08 -6.48 -17.80
N GLU A 229 14.42 -6.67 -19.08
CA GLU A 229 15.75 -6.38 -19.60
C GLU A 229 16.08 -4.88 -19.50
N ASP A 230 15.14 -4.03 -19.89
CA ASP A 230 15.29 -2.57 -19.81
C ASP A 230 15.52 -2.11 -18.36
N MET A 231 14.77 -2.68 -17.41
CA MET A 231 14.95 -2.36 -15.98
C MET A 231 16.26 -2.86 -15.43
N ARG A 232 16.67 -4.09 -15.77
CA ARG A 232 17.96 -4.66 -15.33
C ARG A 232 19.13 -3.76 -15.79
N ASP A 233 19.13 -3.39 -17.04
CA ASP A 233 20.19 -2.58 -17.62
C ASP A 233 20.20 -1.16 -17.04
N PHE A 234 19.02 -0.54 -16.85
CA PHE A 234 18.91 0.76 -16.22
C PHE A 234 19.38 0.75 -14.77
N VAL A 235 18.94 -0.22 -13.97
CA VAL A 235 19.33 -0.37 -12.56
C VAL A 235 20.85 -0.55 -12.46
N LEU A 236 21.41 -1.44 -13.27
CA LEU A 236 22.86 -1.70 -13.29
C LEU A 236 23.67 -0.44 -13.65
N MET A 237 23.22 0.28 -14.69
CA MET A 237 23.83 1.55 -15.08
C MET A 237 23.82 2.56 -13.94
N ARG A 238 22.67 2.72 -13.26
CA ARG A 238 22.48 3.66 -12.16
C ARG A 238 23.33 3.28 -10.94
N ILE A 239 23.42 2.00 -10.61
CA ILE A 239 24.28 1.51 -9.53
C ILE A 239 25.74 1.83 -9.84
N LYS A 240 26.25 1.46 -11.03
CA LYS A 240 27.64 1.70 -11.42
C LYS A 240 27.98 3.19 -11.41
N TRP A 241 27.04 4.05 -11.83
CA TRP A 241 27.25 5.50 -11.77
C TRP A 241 27.32 6.02 -10.31
N SER A 242 26.41 5.54 -9.44
CA SER A 242 26.38 5.96 -8.02
C SER A 242 27.64 5.52 -7.27
N VAL A 243 28.10 4.29 -7.48
CA VAL A 243 29.34 3.76 -6.87
C VAL A 243 30.56 4.56 -7.33
N ARG A 244 30.70 4.82 -8.65
CA ARG A 244 31.85 5.57 -9.19
C ARG A 244 31.92 7.03 -8.70
N LYS A 245 30.81 7.65 -8.39
CA LYS A 245 30.75 9.01 -7.85
C LYS A 245 31.27 9.09 -6.42
N ASN A 246 31.18 7.99 -5.64
CA ASN A 246 31.53 7.94 -4.22
C ASN A 246 32.90 7.27 -3.97
N GLY A 247 33.57 6.73 -4.97
CA GLY A 247 34.94 6.19 -4.94
C GLY A 247 35.93 7.12 -5.63
#